data_141dcb98a67bdd661cb8572caab44a28
#
_entry.id   141dcb98a67bdd661cb8572caab44a28
#
_cell.length_a   1.000
_cell.length_b   1.000
_cell.length_c   1.000
_cell.angle_alpha   90.00
_cell.angle_beta   90.00
_cell.angle_gamma   90.00
#
_symmetry.space_group_name_H-M   'P 1'
#
loop_
_entity.id
_entity.type
_entity.pdbx_description
1 polymer ?
#
loop_
_entity_poly.entity_id
_entity_poly.type
_entity_poly.pdbx_seq_one_letter_code
_entity_poly.pdbx_strand_id
1 'polypeptide(L)'
;SIGLDRDVSELSGGQRSKVLLTKLLLQNSSILLLDEPTNYLDVEHIEWLTRFLQNYEHAFILISHDIAFLNQVVNVIYHLENCELTRYTGNYDKFQEMYAIYKAQRESAYERQQQEIAKLEDFVARNKARVATTNMAKSRQRKLDKMEIIEKPREKLKPTFKFTEARTPSRFIVEAKNLVLGYDTPLTRPVSFNLERGQKIALRGVNGLGKTTLLKTILGLIPPVSGSVELG
;
A
#
# COMPACT_ATOMS: atom_id res chain seq x y z
N SER A 1 -10.88 -22.31 -15.65
CA SER A 1 -9.69 -22.96 -16.20
C SER A 1 -9.25 -22.23 -17.46
N ILE A 2 -7.97 -21.92 -17.56
CA ILE A 2 -7.37 -21.39 -18.79
C ILE A 2 -7.14 -22.59 -19.69
N GLY A 3 -7.70 -22.60 -20.92
CA GLY A 3 -7.43 -23.67 -21.87
C GLY A 3 -5.93 -23.75 -22.18
N LEU A 4 -5.37 -24.95 -22.22
CA LEU A 4 -3.94 -25.19 -22.45
C LEU A 4 -3.46 -24.79 -23.85
N ASP A 5 -4.38 -24.69 -24.81
CA ASP A 5 -4.09 -24.39 -26.20
C ASP A 5 -4.22 -22.90 -26.55
N ARG A 6 -4.43 -22.02 -25.58
CA ARG A 6 -4.53 -20.58 -25.80
C ARG A 6 -3.18 -19.90 -25.83
N ASP A 7 -2.98 -18.98 -26.75
CA ASP A 7 -1.81 -18.12 -26.77
C ASP A 7 -1.82 -17.17 -25.56
N VAL A 8 -0.64 -16.99 -24.95
CA VAL A 8 -0.47 -16.12 -23.76
C VAL A 8 -0.83 -14.65 -24.09
N SER A 9 -0.71 -14.23 -25.34
CA SER A 9 -1.08 -12.88 -25.81
C SER A 9 -2.58 -12.61 -25.73
N GLU A 10 -3.42 -13.65 -25.83
CA GLU A 10 -4.89 -13.57 -25.75
C GLU A 10 -5.42 -13.53 -24.31
N LEU A 11 -4.55 -13.77 -23.34
CA LEU A 11 -4.93 -13.82 -21.92
C LEU A 11 -5.16 -12.41 -21.37
N SER A 12 -6.18 -12.27 -20.51
CA SER A 12 -6.34 -11.06 -19.72
C SER A 12 -5.12 -10.85 -18.78
N GLY A 13 -4.84 -9.60 -18.39
CA GLY A 13 -3.71 -9.28 -17.50
C GLY A 13 -3.66 -10.16 -16.24
N GLY A 14 -4.80 -10.42 -15.59
CA GLY A 14 -4.88 -11.30 -14.44
C GLY A 14 -4.61 -12.77 -14.76
N GLN A 15 -5.07 -13.27 -15.91
CA GLN A 15 -4.77 -14.65 -16.36
C GLN A 15 -3.28 -14.80 -16.68
N ARG A 16 -2.69 -13.82 -17.35
CA ARG A 16 -1.26 -13.80 -17.68
C ARG A 16 -0.40 -13.81 -16.41
N SER A 17 -0.74 -13.00 -15.42
CA SER A 17 -0.04 -12.98 -14.12
C SER A 17 -0.12 -14.33 -13.44
N LYS A 18 -1.27 -15.01 -13.45
CA LYS A 18 -1.42 -16.36 -12.88
C LYS A 18 -0.53 -17.39 -13.58
N VAL A 19 -0.47 -17.38 -14.90
CA VAL A 19 0.39 -18.30 -15.68
C VAL A 19 1.88 -18.06 -15.38
N LEU A 20 2.29 -16.80 -15.35
CA LEU A 20 3.69 -16.44 -15.03
C LEU A 20 4.07 -16.84 -13.61
N LEU A 21 3.19 -16.59 -12.63
CA LEU A 21 3.40 -17.01 -11.26
C LEU A 21 3.50 -18.54 -11.16
N THR A 22 2.58 -19.28 -11.75
CA THR A 22 2.63 -20.75 -11.77
C THR A 22 3.92 -21.27 -12.39
N LYS A 23 4.36 -20.70 -13.53
CA LYS A 23 5.62 -21.05 -14.18
C LYS A 23 6.81 -20.81 -13.23
N LEU A 24 6.86 -19.68 -12.55
CA LEU A 24 7.92 -19.34 -11.58
C LEU A 24 7.97 -20.36 -10.44
N LEU A 25 6.82 -20.70 -9.88
CA LEU A 25 6.72 -21.59 -8.73
C LEU A 25 7.09 -23.05 -9.08
N LEU A 26 6.82 -23.48 -10.33
CA LEU A 26 7.21 -24.80 -10.82
C LEU A 26 8.72 -24.94 -11.06
N GLN A 27 9.47 -23.85 -11.16
CA GLN A 27 10.92 -23.88 -11.39
C GLN A 27 11.74 -24.29 -10.17
N ASN A 28 11.12 -24.45 -8.99
CA ASN A 28 11.75 -24.83 -7.72
C ASN A 28 13.08 -24.09 -7.46
N SER A 29 13.04 -22.78 -7.58
CA SER A 29 14.21 -21.90 -7.48
C SER A 29 14.70 -21.82 -6.03
N SER A 30 16.01 -21.74 -5.81
CA SER A 30 16.60 -21.57 -4.46
C SER A 30 16.20 -20.26 -3.78
N ILE A 31 15.85 -19.23 -4.55
CA ILE A 31 15.38 -17.92 -4.06
C ILE A 31 14.26 -17.43 -4.97
N LEU A 32 13.13 -17.00 -4.39
CA LEU A 32 12.06 -16.32 -5.11
C LEU A 32 12.11 -14.82 -4.83
N LEU A 33 11.95 -14.03 -5.88
CA LEU A 33 11.78 -12.58 -5.80
C LEU A 33 10.36 -12.25 -6.27
N LEU A 34 9.51 -11.80 -5.35
CA LEU A 34 8.08 -11.57 -5.58
C LEU A 34 7.78 -10.09 -5.33
N ASP A 35 7.34 -9.40 -6.37
CA ASP A 35 6.91 -8.00 -6.31
C ASP A 35 5.40 -7.92 -6.53
N GLU A 36 4.67 -7.54 -5.48
CA GLU A 36 3.20 -7.44 -5.46
C GLU A 36 2.47 -8.67 -6.05
N PRO A 37 2.78 -9.90 -5.62
CA PRO A 37 2.26 -11.10 -6.25
C PRO A 37 0.75 -11.30 -6.04
N THR A 38 0.14 -10.62 -5.08
CA THR A 38 -1.30 -10.64 -4.81
C THR A 38 -2.10 -9.76 -5.77
N ASN A 39 -1.45 -8.85 -6.49
CA ASN A 39 -2.12 -8.01 -7.47
C ASN A 39 -2.76 -8.87 -8.55
N TYR A 40 -4.02 -8.54 -8.88
CA TYR A 40 -4.83 -9.25 -9.88
C TYR A 40 -5.21 -10.69 -9.53
N LEU A 41 -4.85 -11.19 -8.34
CA LEU A 41 -5.34 -12.47 -7.84
C LEU A 41 -6.69 -12.28 -7.14
N ASP A 42 -7.54 -13.30 -7.24
CA ASP A 42 -8.74 -13.40 -6.41
C ASP A 42 -8.43 -14.11 -5.09
N VAL A 43 -9.40 -14.10 -4.17
CA VAL A 43 -9.21 -14.60 -2.80
C VAL A 43 -8.72 -16.05 -2.78
N GLU A 44 -9.27 -16.93 -3.64
CA GLU A 44 -8.88 -18.33 -3.69
C GLU A 44 -7.42 -18.51 -4.09
N HIS A 45 -6.95 -17.71 -5.05
CA HIS A 45 -5.56 -17.76 -5.50
C HIS A 45 -4.60 -17.13 -4.48
N ILE A 46 -5.02 -16.11 -3.75
CA ILE A 46 -4.23 -15.54 -2.64
C ILE A 46 -4.08 -16.59 -1.52
N GLU A 47 -5.15 -17.28 -1.14
CA GLU A 47 -5.09 -18.35 -0.15
C GLU A 47 -4.18 -19.49 -0.59
N TRP A 48 -4.25 -19.88 -1.86
CA TRP A 48 -3.37 -20.90 -2.42
C TRP A 48 -1.90 -20.45 -2.38
N LEU A 49 -1.60 -19.23 -2.81
CA LEU A 49 -0.25 -18.67 -2.78
C LEU A 49 0.28 -18.58 -1.33
N THR A 50 -0.58 -18.18 -0.39
CA THR A 50 -0.25 -18.14 1.04
C THR A 50 0.21 -19.51 1.53
N ARG A 51 -0.59 -20.56 1.28
CA ARG A 51 -0.23 -21.93 1.67
C ARG A 51 1.04 -22.42 0.99
N PHE A 52 1.24 -22.06 -0.27
CA PHE A 52 2.45 -22.41 -1.00
C PHE A 52 3.68 -21.80 -0.35
N LEU A 53 3.67 -20.48 -0.06
CA LEU A 53 4.81 -19.77 0.53
C LEU A 53 5.06 -20.17 1.98
N GLN A 54 4.03 -20.53 2.76
CA GLN A 54 4.19 -21.06 4.12
C GLN A 54 4.94 -22.39 4.14
N ASN A 55 4.80 -23.21 3.10
CA ASN A 55 5.45 -24.52 2.98
C ASN A 55 6.68 -24.48 2.06
N TYR A 56 7.08 -23.29 1.61
CA TYR A 56 8.24 -23.16 0.72
C TYR A 56 9.54 -23.37 1.49
N GLU A 57 10.32 -24.39 1.10
CA GLU A 57 11.54 -24.82 1.82
C GLU A 57 12.72 -23.85 1.63
N HIS A 58 12.69 -23.03 0.58
CA HIS A 58 13.77 -22.11 0.26
C HIS A 58 13.44 -20.67 0.68
N ALA A 59 14.38 -19.75 0.44
CA ALA A 59 14.21 -18.35 0.77
C ALA A 59 13.36 -17.60 -0.28
N PHE A 60 12.63 -16.59 0.16
CA PHE A 60 12.00 -15.63 -0.74
C PHE A 60 12.13 -14.20 -0.23
N ILE A 61 12.12 -13.24 -1.15
CA ILE A 61 11.97 -11.82 -0.87
C ILE A 61 10.64 -11.40 -1.46
N LEU A 62 9.80 -10.79 -0.62
CA LEU A 62 8.44 -10.39 -0.97
C LEU A 62 8.27 -8.89 -0.74
N ILE A 63 7.80 -8.19 -1.77
CA ILE A 63 7.30 -6.82 -1.66
C ILE A 63 5.78 -6.90 -1.79
N SER A 64 5.05 -6.40 -0.80
CA SER A 64 3.60 -6.31 -0.83
C SER A 64 3.07 -5.24 0.11
N HIS A 65 1.92 -4.68 -0.22
CA HIS A 65 1.15 -3.80 0.66
C HIS A 65 -0.09 -4.50 1.25
N ASP A 66 -0.29 -5.78 0.94
CA ASP A 66 -1.32 -6.63 1.56
C ASP A 66 -0.85 -7.11 2.94
N ILE A 67 -1.26 -6.40 3.98
CA ILE A 67 -0.87 -6.66 5.38
C ILE A 67 -1.33 -8.05 5.83
N ALA A 68 -2.54 -8.47 5.44
CA ALA A 68 -3.08 -9.77 5.83
C ALA A 68 -2.25 -10.91 5.26
N PHE A 69 -1.81 -10.78 4.01
CA PHE A 69 -0.92 -11.72 3.35
C PHE A 69 0.47 -11.73 3.98
N LEU A 70 1.09 -10.54 4.20
CA LEU A 70 2.40 -10.42 4.85
C LEU A 70 2.42 -11.10 6.21
N ASN A 71 1.41 -10.86 7.06
CA ASN A 71 1.34 -11.45 8.40
C ASN A 71 1.33 -12.98 8.41
N GLN A 72 0.89 -13.60 7.32
CA GLN A 72 0.79 -15.05 7.24
C GLN A 72 2.05 -15.73 6.69
N VAL A 73 2.85 -15.00 5.87
CA VAL A 73 3.93 -15.64 5.10
C VAL A 73 5.33 -15.17 5.49
N VAL A 74 5.50 -14.00 6.14
CA VAL A 74 6.83 -13.49 6.45
C VAL A 74 7.17 -13.61 7.94
N ASN A 75 8.45 -13.81 8.22
CA ASN A 75 9.03 -13.87 9.57
C ASN A 75 10.14 -12.84 9.79
N VAL A 76 10.51 -12.09 8.76
CA VAL A 76 11.49 -11.01 8.79
C VAL A 76 10.99 -9.88 7.90
N ILE A 77 11.06 -8.65 8.40
CA ILE A 77 10.75 -7.44 7.64
C ILE A 77 12.02 -6.59 7.49
N TYR A 78 12.30 -6.18 6.27
CA TYR A 78 13.26 -5.14 5.98
C TYR A 78 12.52 -3.85 5.66
N HIS A 79 12.71 -2.86 6.52
CA HIS A 79 12.10 -1.53 6.36
C HIS A 79 13.13 -0.56 5.77
N LEU A 80 12.81 0.01 4.61
CA LEU A 80 13.63 1.01 3.94
C LEU A 80 13.06 2.40 4.21
N GLU A 81 13.78 3.20 4.97
CA GLU A 81 13.39 4.58 5.28
C GLU A 81 14.64 5.47 5.38
N ASN A 82 14.58 6.71 4.88
CA ASN A 82 15.69 7.67 4.89
C ASN A 82 17.02 7.10 4.34
N CYS A 83 16.97 6.29 3.28
CA CYS A 83 18.12 5.58 2.68
C CYS A 83 18.77 4.54 3.62
N GLU A 84 18.14 4.19 4.72
CA GLU A 84 18.59 3.16 5.65
C GLU A 84 17.70 1.92 5.56
N LEU A 85 18.32 0.75 5.59
CA LEU A 85 17.63 -0.54 5.57
C LEU A 85 17.72 -1.18 6.96
N THR A 86 16.61 -1.23 7.67
CA THR A 86 16.55 -1.78 9.03
C THR A 86 15.82 -3.13 9.04
N ARG A 87 16.43 -4.12 9.71
CA ARG A 87 15.88 -5.47 9.82
C ARG A 87 15.08 -5.64 11.12
N TYR A 88 13.85 -6.12 11.00
CA TYR A 88 12.98 -6.49 12.11
C TYR A 88 12.63 -7.98 12.04
N THR A 89 12.68 -8.68 13.16
CA THR A 89 12.31 -10.09 13.24
C THR A 89 10.85 -10.20 13.69
N GLY A 90 10.07 -10.94 12.95
CA GLY A 90 8.64 -11.16 13.17
C GLY A 90 7.82 -10.85 11.91
N ASN A 91 6.51 -10.96 12.06
CA ASN A 91 5.54 -10.59 11.03
C ASN A 91 5.32 -9.07 10.97
N TYR A 92 4.41 -8.63 10.11
CA TYR A 92 4.16 -7.20 9.91
C TYR A 92 3.59 -6.50 11.16
N ASP A 93 2.72 -7.14 11.93
CA ASP A 93 2.15 -6.54 13.14
C ASP A 93 3.24 -6.30 14.20
N LYS A 94 4.11 -7.28 14.42
CA LYS A 94 5.25 -7.13 15.33
C LYS A 94 6.23 -6.04 14.86
N PHE A 95 6.46 -5.94 13.55
CA PHE A 95 7.24 -4.84 12.99
C PHE A 95 6.59 -3.49 13.33
N GLN A 96 5.28 -3.33 13.17
CA GLN A 96 4.57 -2.08 13.46
C GLN A 96 4.73 -1.66 14.93
N GLU A 97 4.61 -2.60 15.86
CA GLU A 97 4.82 -2.36 17.29
C GLU A 97 6.25 -1.87 17.57
N MET A 98 7.24 -2.59 17.06
CA MET A 98 8.66 -2.23 17.25
C MET A 98 9.01 -0.89 16.60
N TYR A 99 8.47 -0.64 15.41
CA TYR A 99 8.69 0.61 14.69
C TYR A 99 8.05 1.81 15.40
N ALA A 100 6.86 1.64 15.98
CA ALA A 100 6.21 2.68 16.78
C ALA A 100 7.05 3.05 18.02
N ILE A 101 7.59 2.05 18.72
CA ILE A 101 8.49 2.25 19.87
C ILE A 101 9.77 2.98 19.42
N TYR A 102 10.40 2.53 18.35
CA TYR A 102 11.61 3.16 17.80
C TYR A 102 11.36 4.62 17.41
N LYS A 103 10.25 4.90 16.74
CA LYS A 103 9.87 6.26 16.36
C LYS A 103 9.68 7.17 17.59
N ALA A 104 8.97 6.71 18.61
CA ALA A 104 8.76 7.46 19.84
C ALA A 104 10.08 7.73 20.59
N GLN A 105 10.98 6.75 20.64
CA GLN A 105 12.32 6.93 21.23
C GLN A 105 13.14 7.96 20.47
N ARG A 106 13.15 7.91 19.14
CA ARG A 106 13.88 8.86 18.29
C ARG A 106 13.33 10.28 18.43
N GLU A 107 12.02 10.45 18.51
CA GLU A 107 11.37 11.74 18.74
C GLU A 107 11.73 12.32 20.11
N SER A 108 11.67 11.51 21.17
CA SER A 108 12.08 11.89 22.50
C SER A 108 13.58 12.25 22.60
N ALA A 109 14.44 11.50 21.90
CA ALA A 109 15.87 11.79 21.82
C ALA A 109 16.14 13.13 21.11
N TYR A 110 15.43 13.40 19.99
CA TYR A 110 15.50 14.67 19.28
C TYR A 110 15.07 15.83 20.17
N GLU A 111 13.94 15.74 20.84
CA GLU A 111 13.45 16.80 21.73
C GLU A 111 14.44 17.09 22.88
N ARG A 112 14.98 16.06 23.52
CA ARG A 112 16.00 16.22 24.56
C ARG A 112 17.25 16.91 24.03
N GLN A 113 17.72 16.52 22.87
CA GLN A 113 18.88 17.15 22.24
C GLN A 113 18.60 18.63 21.90
N GLN A 114 17.43 18.95 21.37
CA GLN A 114 17.05 20.34 21.09
C GLN A 114 17.02 21.21 22.36
N GLN A 115 16.50 20.66 23.45
CA GLN A 115 16.52 21.36 24.75
C GLN A 115 17.96 21.55 25.28
N GLU A 116 18.85 20.58 25.11
CA GLU A 116 20.25 20.69 25.49
C GLU A 116 20.98 21.74 24.64
N ILE A 117 20.76 21.73 23.31
CA ILE A 117 21.31 22.73 22.40
C ILE A 117 20.87 24.12 22.81
N ALA A 118 19.56 24.34 23.00
CA ALA A 118 19.03 25.64 23.42
C ALA A 118 19.63 26.14 24.74
N LYS A 119 19.82 25.26 25.74
CA LYS A 119 20.46 25.61 27.00
C LYS A 119 21.94 26.00 26.83
N LEU A 120 22.66 25.29 25.98
CA LEU A 120 24.06 25.56 25.68
C LEU A 120 24.22 26.88 24.92
N GLU A 121 23.38 27.14 23.94
CA GLU A 121 23.38 28.38 23.15
C GLU A 121 23.07 29.59 24.04
N ASP A 122 22.01 29.50 24.86
CA ASP A 122 21.65 30.55 25.79
C ASP A 122 22.81 30.87 26.81
N PHE A 123 23.45 29.81 27.32
CA PHE A 123 24.62 30.01 28.19
C PHE A 123 25.76 30.69 27.47
N VAL A 124 26.09 30.28 26.26
CA VAL A 124 27.16 30.89 25.45
C VAL A 124 26.83 32.35 25.15
N ALA A 125 25.58 32.63 24.73
CA ALA A 125 25.15 34.01 24.44
C ALA A 125 25.32 34.96 25.64
N ARG A 126 24.90 34.51 26.85
CA ARG A 126 24.98 35.34 28.07
C ARG A 126 26.39 35.52 28.60
N ASN A 127 27.30 34.58 28.34
CA ASN A 127 28.63 34.56 28.99
C ASN A 127 29.80 34.85 28.05
N LYS A 128 29.56 34.98 26.74
CA LYS A 128 30.60 35.25 25.75
C LYS A 128 31.34 36.57 25.96
N ALA A 129 30.64 37.61 26.46
CA ALA A 129 31.17 38.95 26.63
C ALA A 129 31.85 39.19 28.02
N ARG A 130 31.72 38.25 28.97
CA ARG A 130 32.25 38.43 30.33
C ARG A 130 33.61 37.75 30.47
N VAL A 131 34.66 38.49 30.82
CA VAL A 131 36.03 37.99 30.95
C VAL A 131 36.12 36.77 31.86
N ALA A 132 35.43 36.77 33.00
CA ALA A 132 35.47 35.69 34.00
C ALA A 132 34.84 34.37 33.47
N THR A 133 33.90 34.40 32.53
CA THR A 133 33.16 33.24 32.05
C THR A 133 33.44 32.87 30.60
N THR A 134 34.27 33.64 29.88
CA THR A 134 34.62 33.44 28.49
C THR A 134 35.18 32.03 28.17
N ASN A 135 36.03 31.51 29.05
CA ASN A 135 36.61 30.16 28.88
C ASN A 135 35.55 29.06 29.00
N MET A 136 34.58 29.23 29.90
CA MET A 136 33.45 28.29 30.05
C MET A 136 32.51 28.37 28.84
N ALA A 137 32.26 29.59 28.33
CA ALA A 137 31.47 29.76 27.11
C ALA A 137 32.13 29.12 25.89
N LYS A 138 33.45 29.30 25.72
CA LYS A 138 34.23 28.63 24.66
C LYS A 138 34.20 27.09 24.76
N SER A 139 34.27 26.55 25.97
CA SER A 139 34.17 25.09 26.18
C SER A 139 32.80 24.55 25.77
N ARG A 140 31.71 25.26 26.11
CA ARG A 140 30.35 24.86 25.72
C ARG A 140 30.09 25.05 24.24
N GLN A 141 30.64 26.08 23.61
CA GLN A 141 30.61 26.26 22.17
C GLN A 141 31.29 25.07 21.45
N ARG A 142 32.46 24.65 21.92
CA ARG A 142 33.15 23.47 21.37
C ARG A 142 32.32 22.17 21.51
N LYS A 143 31.52 22.06 22.59
CA LYS A 143 30.60 20.93 22.76
C LYS A 143 29.49 20.98 21.74
N LEU A 144 28.91 22.15 21.48
CA LEU A 144 27.90 22.34 20.40
C LEU A 144 28.48 22.00 19.02
N ASP A 145 29.67 22.51 18.72
CA ASP A 145 30.32 22.31 17.39
C ASP A 145 30.67 20.84 17.12
N LYS A 146 30.82 20.03 18.17
CA LYS A 146 31.13 18.58 18.08
C LYS A 146 29.89 17.68 18.22
N MET A 147 28.74 18.25 18.49
CA MET A 147 27.52 17.46 18.71
C MET A 147 26.97 16.95 17.38
N GLU A 148 26.82 15.63 17.26
CA GLU A 148 26.09 15.04 16.15
C GLU A 148 24.60 15.39 16.27
N ILE A 149 24.08 16.12 15.30
CA ILE A 149 22.70 16.59 15.32
C ILE A 149 21.77 15.46 14.87
N ILE A 150 20.83 15.10 15.73
CA ILE A 150 19.75 14.17 15.36
C ILE A 150 18.81 14.90 14.41
N GLU A 151 18.64 14.36 13.21
CA GLU A 151 17.67 14.92 12.26
C GLU A 151 16.24 14.76 12.79
N LYS A 152 15.46 15.82 12.62
CA LYS A 152 14.03 15.78 12.95
C LYS A 152 13.33 14.65 12.18
N PRO A 153 12.62 13.75 12.86
CA PRO A 153 11.82 12.75 12.19
C PRO A 153 10.86 13.42 11.18
N ARG A 154 10.96 13.05 9.91
CA ARG A 154 10.11 13.64 8.86
C ARG A 154 8.70 13.10 9.02
N GLU A 155 7.74 13.97 9.28
CA GLU A 155 6.34 13.62 9.14
C GLU A 155 6.00 13.47 7.66
N LYS A 156 5.50 12.29 7.29
CA LYS A 156 4.93 12.11 5.95
C LYS A 156 3.68 12.98 5.85
N LEU A 157 3.73 14.01 5.01
CA LEU A 157 2.56 14.81 4.71
C LEU A 157 1.45 13.91 4.18
N LYS A 158 0.34 13.84 4.88
CA LYS A 158 -0.84 13.12 4.40
C LYS A 158 -1.47 13.95 3.27
N PRO A 159 -1.56 13.41 2.06
CA PRO A 159 -2.24 14.13 0.98
C PRO A 159 -3.69 14.35 1.35
N THR A 160 -4.17 15.59 1.20
CA THR A 160 -5.57 15.93 1.41
C THR A 160 -6.23 16.05 0.05
N PHE A 161 -7.15 15.12 -0.25
CA PHE A 161 -7.93 15.18 -1.48
C PHE A 161 -9.25 15.88 -1.20
N LYS A 162 -9.56 16.90 -1.98
CA LYS A 162 -10.87 17.57 -2.00
C LYS A 162 -11.47 17.36 -3.38
N PHE A 163 -12.61 16.69 -3.43
CA PHE A 163 -13.40 16.61 -4.64
C PHE A 163 -14.34 17.82 -4.69
N THR A 164 -14.31 18.54 -5.80
CA THR A 164 -15.25 19.66 -6.02
C THR A 164 -16.54 19.07 -6.56
N GLU A 165 -17.65 19.32 -5.90
CA GLU A 165 -18.97 18.96 -6.43
C GLU A 165 -19.29 19.85 -7.61
N ALA A 166 -19.41 19.26 -8.79
CA ALA A 166 -19.79 19.99 -10.00
C ALA A 166 -21.32 20.18 -10.10
N ARG A 167 -22.09 19.23 -9.58
CA ARG A 167 -23.55 19.22 -9.65
C ARG A 167 -24.10 18.31 -8.54
N THR A 168 -25.21 18.70 -7.93
CA THR A 168 -25.94 17.82 -7.01
C THR A 168 -26.65 16.73 -7.84
N PRO A 169 -26.26 15.45 -7.69
CA PRO A 169 -26.89 14.37 -8.45
C PRO A 169 -28.34 14.13 -8.00
N SER A 170 -29.12 13.49 -8.85
CA SER A 170 -30.48 13.04 -8.53
C SER A 170 -30.50 12.04 -7.37
N ARG A 171 -31.69 11.62 -6.91
CA ARG A 171 -31.82 10.58 -5.89
C ARG A 171 -31.17 9.27 -6.34
N PHE A 172 -31.47 8.86 -7.57
CA PHE A 172 -30.88 7.68 -8.19
C PHE A 172 -29.69 8.11 -9.05
N ILE A 173 -28.51 7.64 -8.72
CA ILE A 173 -27.27 7.94 -9.43
C ILE A 173 -27.08 6.99 -10.61
N VAL A 174 -27.48 5.74 -10.46
CA VAL A 174 -27.45 4.71 -11.49
C VAL A 174 -28.74 3.89 -11.41
N GLU A 175 -29.42 3.75 -12.53
CA GLU A 175 -30.52 2.81 -12.72
C GLU A 175 -30.18 1.84 -13.84
N ALA A 176 -30.10 0.54 -13.50
CA ALA A 176 -29.90 -0.53 -14.45
C ALA A 176 -31.16 -1.39 -14.57
N LYS A 177 -31.67 -1.56 -15.78
CA LYS A 177 -32.89 -2.33 -16.06
C LYS A 177 -32.58 -3.47 -17.04
N ASN A 178 -32.78 -4.71 -16.57
CA ASN A 178 -32.55 -5.95 -17.34
C ASN A 178 -31.20 -5.95 -18.07
N LEU A 179 -30.18 -5.43 -17.41
CA LEU A 179 -28.85 -5.21 -17.97
C LEU A 179 -28.14 -6.55 -18.19
N VAL A 180 -27.73 -6.84 -19.42
CA VAL A 180 -26.87 -7.97 -19.77
C VAL A 180 -25.52 -7.44 -20.19
N LEU A 181 -24.49 -7.84 -19.45
CA LEU A 181 -23.11 -7.47 -19.73
C LEU A 181 -22.46 -8.45 -20.70
N GLY A 182 -21.59 -7.97 -21.53
CA GLY A 182 -20.83 -8.80 -22.47
C GLY A 182 -20.08 -7.99 -23.50
N TYR A 183 -19.40 -8.69 -24.37
CA TYR A 183 -18.83 -8.17 -25.60
C TYR A 183 -19.60 -8.82 -26.76
N ASP A 184 -18.99 -9.77 -27.48
CA ASP A 184 -19.66 -10.53 -28.52
C ASP A 184 -20.59 -11.60 -27.94
N THR A 185 -20.35 -12.04 -26.73
CA THR A 185 -21.16 -13.03 -26.01
C THR A 185 -21.60 -12.50 -24.63
N PRO A 186 -22.83 -12.84 -24.18
CA PRO A 186 -23.31 -12.48 -22.86
C PRO A 186 -22.44 -13.09 -21.75
N LEU A 187 -21.99 -12.25 -20.79
CA LEU A 187 -21.25 -12.68 -19.62
C LEU A 187 -22.16 -12.86 -18.40
N THR A 188 -23.32 -12.20 -18.37
CA THR A 188 -24.23 -12.23 -17.23
C THR A 188 -25.65 -12.56 -17.67
N ARG A 189 -26.46 -13.04 -16.72
CA ARG A 189 -27.91 -13.02 -16.84
C ARG A 189 -28.41 -11.58 -16.71
N PRO A 190 -29.67 -11.27 -17.10
CA PRO A 190 -30.22 -9.94 -16.89
C PRO A 190 -30.18 -9.54 -15.41
N VAL A 191 -29.61 -8.37 -15.12
CA VAL A 191 -29.48 -7.81 -13.77
C VAL A 191 -30.17 -6.46 -13.72
N SER A 192 -30.95 -6.22 -12.69
CA SER A 192 -31.55 -4.90 -12.44
C SER A 192 -31.19 -4.44 -11.03
N PHE A 193 -30.69 -3.21 -10.93
CA PHE A 193 -30.36 -2.59 -9.64
C PHE A 193 -30.38 -1.08 -9.75
N ASN A 194 -30.53 -0.44 -8.61
CA ASN A 194 -30.48 1.02 -8.46
C ASN A 194 -29.41 1.38 -7.44
N LEU A 195 -28.67 2.46 -7.73
CA LEU A 195 -27.72 3.07 -6.79
C LEU A 195 -28.25 4.45 -6.38
N GLU A 196 -28.54 4.60 -5.11
CA GLU A 196 -29.01 5.88 -4.55
C GLU A 196 -27.83 6.75 -4.08
N ARG A 197 -28.05 8.06 -4.06
CA ARG A 197 -27.10 9.03 -3.54
C ARG A 197 -26.72 8.70 -2.10
N GLY A 198 -25.42 8.67 -1.80
CA GLY A 198 -24.87 8.37 -0.48
C GLY A 198 -24.67 6.87 -0.20
N GLN A 199 -25.18 5.98 -1.04
CA GLN A 199 -24.88 4.55 -0.92
C GLN A 199 -23.44 4.24 -1.32
N LYS A 200 -22.84 3.27 -0.64
CA LYS A 200 -21.51 2.74 -0.91
C LYS A 200 -21.66 1.25 -1.19
N ILE A 201 -21.38 0.85 -2.43
CA ILE A 201 -21.56 -0.54 -2.88
C ILE A 201 -20.19 -1.18 -3.10
N ALA A 202 -19.98 -2.38 -2.54
CA ALA A 202 -18.84 -3.23 -2.84
C ALA A 202 -19.26 -4.30 -3.86
N LEU A 203 -18.59 -4.32 -5.03
CA LEU A 203 -18.78 -5.35 -6.03
C LEU A 203 -17.77 -6.48 -5.81
N ARG A 204 -18.23 -7.65 -5.40
CA ARG A 204 -17.40 -8.82 -5.10
C ARG A 204 -17.70 -9.98 -6.05
N GLY A 205 -16.69 -10.75 -6.38
CA GLY A 205 -16.82 -11.95 -7.22
C GLY A 205 -15.48 -12.40 -7.78
N VAL A 206 -15.43 -13.65 -8.28
CA VAL A 206 -14.25 -14.25 -8.90
C VAL A 206 -13.80 -13.45 -10.14
N ASN A 207 -12.54 -13.57 -10.51
CA ASN A 207 -12.03 -12.89 -11.71
C ASN A 207 -12.66 -13.48 -12.98
N GLY A 208 -12.94 -12.60 -13.94
CA GLY A 208 -13.58 -13.00 -15.22
C GLY A 208 -15.10 -12.90 -15.23
N LEU A 209 -15.79 -12.69 -14.10
CA LEU A 209 -17.25 -12.59 -14.03
C LEU A 209 -17.85 -11.26 -14.54
N GLY A 210 -17.05 -10.40 -15.16
CA GLY A 210 -17.57 -9.16 -15.76
C GLY A 210 -17.63 -7.95 -14.79
N LYS A 211 -16.96 -7.96 -13.62
CA LYS A 211 -16.94 -6.80 -12.70
C LYS A 211 -16.46 -5.51 -13.38
N THR A 212 -15.35 -5.57 -14.07
CA THR A 212 -14.80 -4.43 -14.82
C THR A 212 -15.67 -4.07 -16.01
N THR A 213 -16.30 -5.05 -16.64
CA THR A 213 -17.26 -4.84 -17.75
C THR A 213 -18.47 -4.06 -17.26
N LEU A 214 -19.02 -4.41 -16.07
CA LEU A 214 -20.11 -3.64 -15.45
C LEU A 214 -19.73 -2.16 -15.25
N LEU A 215 -18.56 -1.88 -14.66
CA LEU A 215 -18.11 -0.51 -14.47
C LEU A 215 -17.95 0.23 -15.82
N LYS A 216 -17.37 -0.41 -16.81
CA LYS A 216 -17.21 0.18 -18.16
C LYS A 216 -18.56 0.42 -18.84
N THR A 217 -19.53 -0.47 -18.64
CA THR A 217 -20.89 -0.29 -19.19
C THR A 217 -21.62 0.85 -18.49
N ILE A 218 -21.52 0.98 -17.16
CA ILE A 218 -22.07 2.12 -16.42
C ILE A 218 -21.46 3.45 -16.88
N LEU A 219 -20.16 3.48 -17.16
CA LEU A 219 -19.45 4.64 -17.70
C LEU A 219 -19.72 4.90 -19.18
N GLY A 220 -20.50 4.07 -19.86
CA GLY A 220 -20.77 4.20 -21.28
C GLY A 220 -19.60 3.87 -22.21
N LEU A 221 -18.52 3.27 -21.68
CA LEU A 221 -17.34 2.87 -22.45
C LEU A 221 -17.56 1.61 -23.28
N ILE A 222 -18.51 0.77 -22.87
CA ILE A 222 -18.91 -0.45 -23.55
C ILE A 222 -20.44 -0.48 -23.57
N PRO A 223 -21.07 -0.71 -24.73
CA PRO A 223 -22.51 -0.86 -24.79
C PRO A 223 -22.95 -2.16 -24.09
N PRO A 224 -24.13 -2.20 -23.45
CA PRO A 224 -24.70 -3.44 -22.95
C PRO A 224 -25.12 -4.35 -24.10
N VAL A 225 -25.09 -5.67 -23.89
CA VAL A 225 -25.64 -6.64 -24.87
C VAL A 225 -27.16 -6.50 -24.95
N SER A 226 -27.83 -6.24 -23.82
CA SER A 226 -29.24 -5.88 -23.74
C SER A 226 -29.54 -5.14 -22.43
N GLY A 227 -30.74 -4.54 -22.34
CA GLY A 227 -31.13 -3.71 -21.21
C GLY A 227 -30.63 -2.28 -21.34
N SER A 228 -30.78 -1.51 -20.27
CA SER A 228 -30.37 -0.10 -20.24
C SER A 228 -29.70 0.28 -18.91
N VAL A 229 -28.84 1.29 -18.98
CA VAL A 229 -28.25 1.98 -17.83
C VAL A 229 -28.49 3.48 -17.99
N GLU A 230 -29.04 4.10 -16.97
CA GLU A 230 -29.28 5.54 -16.90
C GLU A 230 -28.48 6.12 -15.74
N LEU A 231 -27.81 7.25 -15.99
CA LEU A 231 -27.10 8.02 -14.99
C LEU A 231 -27.94 9.26 -14.59
N GLY A 232 -28.13 9.48 -13.28
CA GLY A 232 -28.93 10.57 -12.72
C GLY A 232 -28.23 11.88 -12.52
#